data_af8860d3252d1f30b8862ca98d015545
#
_entry.id   af8860d3252d1f30b8862ca98d015545
#
_cell.length_a   1.000
_cell.length_b   1.000
_cell.length_c   1.000
_cell.angle_alpha   90.00
_cell.angle_beta   90.00
_cell.angle_gamma   90.00
#
_symmetry.space_group_name_H-M   'P 1'
#
loop_
_entity.id
_entity.type
_entity.pdbx_description
1 polymer ?
#
loop_
_entity_poly.entity_id
_entity_poly.type
_entity_poly.pdbx_seq_one_letter_code
_entity_poly.pdbx_strand_id
1 'polypeptide(L)'
;MSLDHVFEALSSTVRRKILAYLAATDLTAGEIAELFNISKPSISKHLSVLENAGLISSERRGQFIHYSLVRDNLVNTLNGYLQEVCPVSRPLKRESARLAKGKS
;
A
#
# COMPACT_ATOMS: atom_id res chain seq x y z
N MET A 1 -8.44 5.90 5.67
CA MET A 1 -7.11 5.47 5.23
C MET A 1 -6.25 6.69 4.94
N SER A 2 -5.09 6.78 5.56
CA SER A 2 -4.20 7.93 5.38
C SER A 2 -3.22 7.68 4.24
N LEU A 3 -3.04 8.67 3.38
CA LEU A 3 -2.04 8.62 2.32
C LEU A 3 -0.64 8.44 2.90
N ASP A 4 -0.35 9.11 4.01
CA ASP A 4 0.95 9.02 4.67
C ASP A 4 1.21 7.60 5.17
N HIS A 5 0.21 6.94 5.74
CA HIS A 5 0.34 5.55 6.18
C HIS A 5 0.59 4.61 5.01
N VAL A 6 -0.07 4.86 3.87
CA VAL A 6 0.15 4.05 2.67
C VAL A 6 1.58 4.25 2.15
N PHE A 7 2.07 5.48 2.07
CA PHE A 7 3.45 5.73 1.63
C PHE A 7 4.46 5.14 2.60
N GLU A 8 4.23 5.24 3.90
CA GLU A 8 5.09 4.61 4.88
C GLU A 8 5.15 3.10 4.69
N ALA A 9 4.00 2.48 4.52
CA ALA A 9 3.92 1.03 4.28
C ALA A 9 4.67 0.63 3.01
N LEU A 10 4.62 1.46 1.97
CA LEU A 10 5.28 1.19 0.70
C LEU A 10 6.77 1.56 0.68
N SER A 11 7.28 2.19 1.73
CA SER A 11 8.67 2.63 1.78
C SER A 11 9.68 1.50 2.03
N SER A 12 9.21 0.29 2.32
CA SER A 12 10.04 -0.87 2.59
C SER A 12 10.01 -1.84 1.42
N THR A 13 11.19 -2.28 0.97
CA THR A 13 11.29 -3.32 -0.06
C THR A 13 10.59 -4.60 0.36
N VAL A 14 10.75 -5.02 1.62
CA VAL A 14 10.12 -6.23 2.14
C VAL A 14 8.60 -6.09 2.05
N ARG A 15 8.05 -4.98 2.50
CA ARG A 15 6.61 -4.78 2.47
C ARG A 15 6.04 -4.74 1.05
N ARG A 16 6.75 -4.09 0.11
CA ARG A 16 6.32 -4.10 -1.29
C ARG A 16 6.31 -5.52 -1.86
N LYS A 17 7.29 -6.34 -1.52
CA LYS A 17 7.34 -7.74 -1.96
C LYS A 17 6.22 -8.57 -1.34
N ILE A 18 5.89 -8.32 -0.07
CA ILE A 18 4.75 -8.99 0.57
C ILE A 18 3.48 -8.72 -0.23
N LEU A 19 3.23 -7.46 -0.58
CA LEU A 19 2.05 -7.11 -1.38
C LEU A 19 2.04 -7.84 -2.72
N ALA A 20 3.19 -7.97 -3.37
CA ALA A 20 3.31 -8.67 -4.64
C ALA A 20 2.98 -10.17 -4.49
N TYR A 21 3.46 -10.80 -3.43
CA TYR A 21 3.11 -12.20 -3.16
C TYR A 21 1.62 -12.36 -2.88
N LEU A 22 1.04 -11.45 -2.09
CA LEU A 22 -0.38 -11.49 -1.76
C LEU A 22 -1.28 -11.15 -2.95
N ALA A 23 -0.72 -10.52 -3.98
CA ALA A 23 -1.47 -10.30 -5.22
C ALA A 23 -1.77 -11.60 -5.94
N ALA A 24 -0.96 -12.64 -5.73
CA ALA A 24 -1.15 -13.94 -6.37
C ALA A 24 -2.04 -14.87 -5.55
N THR A 25 -1.91 -14.84 -4.22
CA THR A 25 -2.67 -15.74 -3.34
C THR A 25 -2.62 -15.24 -1.90
N ASP A 26 -3.58 -15.68 -1.09
CA ASP A 26 -3.55 -15.43 0.34
C ASP A 26 -2.47 -16.30 0.98
N LEU A 27 -1.82 -15.75 2.02
CA LEU A 27 -0.73 -16.44 2.71
C LEU A 27 -0.82 -16.22 4.21
N THR A 28 -0.31 -17.19 4.97
CA THR A 28 -0.11 -17.05 6.41
C THR A 28 1.21 -16.33 6.70
N ALA A 29 1.36 -15.79 7.92
CA ALA A 29 2.61 -15.15 8.32
C ALA A 29 3.80 -16.12 8.23
N GLY A 30 3.59 -17.38 8.58
CA GLY A 30 4.64 -18.41 8.47
C GLY A 30 5.07 -18.66 7.03
N GLU A 31 4.12 -18.73 6.12
CA GLU A 31 4.42 -18.91 4.70
C GLU A 31 5.20 -17.71 4.14
N ILE A 32 4.80 -16.51 4.52
CA ILE A 32 5.50 -15.29 4.10
C ILE A 32 6.93 -15.28 4.67
N ALA A 33 7.09 -15.64 5.95
CA ALA A 33 8.41 -15.68 6.57
C ALA A 33 9.36 -16.65 5.84
N GLU A 34 8.86 -17.79 5.38
CA GLU A 34 9.64 -18.73 4.60
C GLU A 34 10.13 -18.13 3.29
N LEU A 35 9.28 -17.37 2.61
CA LEU A 35 9.62 -16.75 1.33
C LEU A 35 10.77 -15.73 1.46
N PHE A 36 10.87 -15.08 2.61
CA PHE A 36 11.88 -14.03 2.82
C PHE A 36 13.10 -14.54 3.61
N ASN A 37 13.04 -15.72 4.17
CA ASN A 37 14.06 -16.22 5.10
C ASN A 37 14.28 -15.22 6.24
N ILE A 38 13.21 -14.66 6.75
CA ILE A 38 13.20 -13.69 7.85
C ILE A 38 12.37 -14.29 8.97
N SER A 39 12.69 -13.94 10.22
CA SER A 39 11.95 -14.47 11.38
C SER A 39 10.48 -14.09 11.33
N LYS A 40 9.63 -14.98 11.84
CA LYS A 40 8.19 -14.73 11.89
C LYS A 40 7.82 -13.46 12.68
N PRO A 41 8.44 -13.15 13.83
CA PRO A 41 8.16 -11.87 14.50
C PRO A 41 8.46 -10.64 13.66
N SER A 42 9.54 -10.66 12.87
CA SER A 42 9.87 -9.54 11.97
C SER A 42 8.83 -9.39 10.86
N ILE A 43 8.40 -10.49 10.27
CA ILE A 43 7.32 -10.49 9.28
C ILE A 43 6.03 -9.97 9.90
N SER A 44 5.71 -10.36 11.12
CA SER A 44 4.50 -9.90 11.80
C SER A 44 4.48 -8.37 11.96
N LYS A 45 5.62 -7.75 12.22
CA LYS A 45 5.73 -6.29 12.30
C LYS A 45 5.43 -5.65 10.94
N HIS A 46 5.97 -6.19 9.86
CA HIS A 46 5.68 -5.70 8.51
C HIS A 46 4.21 -5.85 8.16
N LEU A 47 3.61 -6.99 8.52
CA LEU A 47 2.18 -7.22 8.29
C LEU A 47 1.31 -6.24 9.07
N SER A 48 1.69 -5.91 10.31
CA SER A 48 0.97 -4.90 11.10
C SER A 48 0.99 -3.53 10.44
N VAL A 49 2.13 -3.12 9.89
CA VAL A 49 2.24 -1.83 9.20
C VAL A 49 1.33 -1.82 7.96
N LEU A 50 1.34 -2.89 7.18
CA LEU A 50 0.50 -3.01 5.99
C LEU A 50 -0.98 -3.04 6.34
N GLU A 51 -1.35 -3.77 7.39
CA GLU A 51 -2.74 -3.87 7.83
C GLU A 51 -3.25 -2.54 8.36
N ASN A 52 -2.46 -1.85 9.17
CA ASN A 52 -2.81 -0.53 9.68
C ASN A 52 -2.97 0.51 8.57
N ALA A 53 -2.25 0.35 7.48
CA ALA A 53 -2.40 1.22 6.31
C ALA A 53 -3.61 0.84 5.44
N GLY A 54 -4.30 -0.25 5.76
CA GLY A 54 -5.47 -0.70 5.00
C GLY A 54 -5.13 -1.41 3.69
N LEU A 55 -3.87 -1.82 3.50
CA LEU A 55 -3.44 -2.46 2.26
C LEU A 55 -3.61 -3.97 2.26
N ILE A 56 -3.70 -4.57 3.43
CA ILE A 56 -3.99 -6.00 3.58
C ILE A 56 -5.03 -6.19 4.68
N SER A 57 -5.71 -7.31 4.63
CA SER A 57 -6.66 -7.74 5.66
C SER A 57 -6.27 -9.14 6.15
N SER A 58 -6.77 -9.51 7.30
CA SER A 58 -6.51 -10.84 7.86
C SER A 58 -7.82 -11.54 8.18
N GLU A 59 -7.80 -12.86 8.07
CA GLU A 59 -8.94 -13.72 8.37
C GLU A 59 -8.45 -14.98 9.04
N ARG A 60 -9.07 -15.32 10.17
CA ARG A 60 -8.76 -16.57 10.85
C ARG A 60 -9.46 -17.74 10.18
N ARG A 61 -8.68 -18.75 9.79
CA ARG A 61 -9.18 -20.00 9.21
C ARG A 61 -8.58 -21.15 10.03
N GLY A 62 -9.42 -21.77 10.86
CA GLY A 62 -8.94 -22.77 11.80
C GLY A 62 -7.95 -22.17 12.79
N GLN A 63 -6.74 -22.73 12.84
CA GLN A 63 -5.69 -22.25 13.75
C GLN A 63 -4.72 -21.27 13.09
N PHE A 64 -4.93 -20.94 11.82
CA PHE A 64 -4.05 -20.05 11.08
C PHE A 64 -4.77 -18.76 10.71
N ILE A 65 -3.99 -17.67 10.65
CA ILE A 65 -4.45 -16.39 10.15
C ILE A 65 -3.90 -16.22 8.74
N HIS A 66 -4.80 -15.99 7.80
CA HIS A 66 -4.48 -15.76 6.38
C HIS A 66 -4.57 -14.29 6.06
N TYR A 67 -3.60 -13.79 5.33
CA TYR A 67 -3.54 -12.39 4.90
C TYR A 67 -3.89 -12.29 3.44
N SER A 68 -4.60 -11.23 3.09
CA SER A 68 -5.09 -10.98 1.72
C SER A 68 -4.80 -9.54 1.34
N LEU A 69 -4.50 -9.30 0.07
CA LEU A 69 -4.33 -7.96 -0.47
C LEU A 69 -5.70 -7.26 -0.59
N VAL A 70 -5.77 -6.01 -0.15
CA VAL A 70 -6.95 -5.16 -0.37
C VAL A 70 -6.65 -4.26 -1.58
N ARG A 71 -6.88 -4.79 -2.78
CA ARG A 71 -6.50 -4.13 -4.04
C ARG A 71 -7.13 -2.75 -4.21
N ASP A 72 -8.42 -2.64 -3.91
CA ASP A 72 -9.15 -1.39 -4.11
C ASP A 72 -8.58 -0.27 -3.26
N ASN A 73 -8.17 -0.54 -2.03
CA ASN A 73 -7.58 0.47 -1.18
C ASN A 73 -6.26 0.98 -1.74
N LEU A 74 -5.42 0.08 -2.22
CA LEU A 74 -4.13 0.45 -2.83
C LEU A 74 -4.35 1.28 -4.09
N VAL A 75 -5.17 0.78 -5.01
CA VAL A 75 -5.45 1.44 -6.28
C VAL A 75 -6.08 2.80 -6.06
N ASN A 76 -7.12 2.88 -5.23
CA ASN A 76 -7.86 4.12 -5.03
C ASN A 76 -7.02 5.19 -4.34
N THR A 77 -6.21 4.81 -3.35
CA THR A 77 -5.38 5.77 -2.62
C THR A 77 -4.28 6.34 -3.52
N LEU A 78 -3.57 5.48 -4.24
CA LEU A 78 -2.50 5.93 -5.13
C LEU A 78 -3.05 6.69 -6.33
N ASN A 79 -4.17 6.23 -6.91
CA ASN A 79 -4.78 6.91 -8.04
C ASN A 79 -5.29 8.29 -7.64
N GLY A 80 -5.85 8.43 -6.45
CA GLY A 80 -6.28 9.72 -5.93
C GLY A 80 -5.13 10.71 -5.84
N TYR A 81 -3.99 10.27 -5.35
CA TYR A 81 -2.78 11.09 -5.29
C TYR A 81 -2.28 11.43 -6.70
N LEU A 82 -2.25 10.44 -7.60
CA LEU A 82 -1.79 10.67 -8.96
C LEU A 82 -2.65 11.69 -9.69
N GLN A 83 -3.95 11.72 -9.44
CA GLN A 83 -4.85 12.69 -10.06
C GLN A 83 -4.55 14.13 -9.62
N GLU A 84 -3.98 14.32 -8.44
CA GLU A 84 -3.63 15.64 -7.96
C GLU A 84 -2.34 16.19 -8.58
N VAL A 85 -1.38 15.31 -8.90
CA VAL A 85 -0.06 15.75 -9.37
C VAL A 85 0.17 15.49 -10.86
N CYS A 86 -0.62 14.62 -11.50
CA CYS A 86 -0.46 14.31 -12.91
C CYS A 86 -1.26 15.25 -13.80
N PRO A 87 -1.00 15.24 -15.12
CA PRO A 87 -1.68 16.13 -16.07
C PRO A 87 -3.20 16.08 -16.07
N VAL A 88 -3.81 15.03 -15.54
CA VAL A 88 -5.26 14.89 -15.45
C VAL A 88 -5.87 15.61 -14.26
N SER A 89 -5.07 16.08 -13.30
CA SER A 89 -5.57 16.78 -12.12
C SER A 89 -5.90 18.23 -12.46
N ARG A 90 -7.13 18.46 -12.83
CA ARG A 90 -7.57 19.74 -13.34
C ARG A 90 -7.54 20.90 -12.34
N PRO A 91 -8.01 20.75 -11.09
CA PRO A 91 -8.03 21.89 -10.17
C PRO A 91 -6.65 22.48 -9.90
N LEU A 92 -5.68 21.64 -9.54
CA LEU A 92 -4.32 22.10 -9.23
C LEU A 92 -3.62 22.62 -10.46
N LYS A 93 -3.85 21.98 -11.60
CA LYS A 93 -3.29 22.45 -12.88
C LYS A 93 -3.80 23.83 -13.27
N ARG A 94 -5.07 24.09 -13.04
CA ARG A 94 -5.64 25.41 -13.32
C ARG A 94 -5.01 26.48 -12.46
N GLU A 95 -4.79 26.21 -11.19
CA GLU A 95 -4.12 27.13 -10.29
C GLU A 95 -2.70 27.43 -10.74
N SER A 96 -1.94 26.39 -11.09
CA SER A 96 -0.57 26.56 -11.59
C SER A 96 -0.53 27.33 -12.90
N ALA A 97 -1.42 27.04 -13.82
CA ALA A 97 -1.50 27.74 -15.11
C ALA A 97 -1.83 29.20 -14.91
N ARG A 98 -2.70 29.53 -13.95
CA ARG A 98 -3.07 30.91 -13.64
C ARG A 98 -1.85 31.68 -13.13
N LEU A 99 -1.05 31.08 -12.25
CA LEU A 99 0.17 31.70 -11.74
C LEU A 99 1.19 31.93 -12.85
N ALA A 100 1.37 30.94 -13.74
CA ALA A 100 2.30 31.06 -14.86
C ALA A 100 1.89 32.22 -15.81
N LYS A 101 0.59 32.37 -16.07
CA LYS A 101 0.11 33.48 -16.91
C LYS A 101 0.31 34.82 -16.24
N GLY A 102 0.17 34.88 -14.92
CA GLY A 102 0.39 36.12 -14.18
C GLY A 102 1.83 36.57 -14.16
N LYS A 103 2.78 35.71 -14.49
CA LYS A 103 4.21 36.01 -14.52
C LYS A 103 4.74 36.47 -15.86
N SER A 104 3.92 36.40 -16.87
CA SER A 104 4.33 36.76 -18.23
C SER A 104 4.34 38.27 -18.48
#